data_aee2287528dca366e3c7db28ab0e8daf
#
_entry.id   aee2287528dca366e3c7db28ab0e8daf
#
_cell.length_a   1.000
_cell.length_b   1.000
_cell.length_c   1.000
_cell.angle_alpha   90.00
_cell.angle_beta   90.00
_cell.angle_gamma   90.00
#
_symmetry.space_group_name_H-M   'P 1'
#
loop_
_entity.id
_entity.type
_entity.pdbx_description
1 polymer ?
#
loop_
_entity_poly.entity_id
_entity_poly.type
_entity_poly.pdbx_seq_one_letter_code
_entity_poly.pdbx_strand_id
1 'polypeptide(L)' 'MSIGDKMKIIANNYKANETFKFIRQGLDLTQEELAKNIKASKSSIEKYEYGTVNYTFETLLKSADKYDLNIIIETKK' A
#
# COMPACT_ATOMS: atom_id res chain seq x y z
N MET A 1 0.61 -16.47 12.87
CA MET A 1 0.99 -15.08 13.12
C MET A 1 0.67 -14.23 11.90
N SER A 2 0.11 -13.07 12.09
CA SER A 2 -0.20 -12.19 11.00
C SER A 2 1.06 -11.52 10.46
N ILE A 3 1.22 -11.50 9.15
CA ILE A 3 2.33 -10.84 8.51
C ILE A 3 2.28 -9.34 8.80
N GLY A 4 1.06 -8.78 8.83
CA GLY A 4 0.86 -7.36 9.08
C GLY A 4 1.43 -6.88 10.40
N ASP A 5 1.46 -7.75 11.42
CA ASP A 5 1.98 -7.38 12.72
C ASP A 5 3.46 -7.05 12.70
N LYS A 6 4.17 -7.58 11.72
CA LYS A 6 5.62 -7.42 11.62
C LYS A 6 6.05 -6.54 10.46
N MET A 7 5.10 -6.07 9.64
CA MET A 7 5.47 -5.33 8.46
C MET A 7 5.98 -3.93 8.82
N LYS A 8 7.13 -3.58 8.25
CA LYS A 8 7.67 -2.24 8.36
C LYS A 8 8.40 -1.92 7.07
N ILE A 9 8.02 -0.81 6.45
CA ILE A 9 8.62 -0.39 5.18
C ILE A 9 9.10 1.04 5.32
N ILE A 10 10.36 1.26 4.93
CA ILE A 10 10.87 2.62 4.82
C ILE A 10 10.66 3.02 3.36
N ALA A 11 9.61 3.80 3.13
CA ALA A 11 9.13 4.09 1.79
C ALA A 11 10.15 4.77 0.89
N ASN A 12 11.06 5.56 1.50
CA ASN A 12 12.11 6.25 0.74
C ASN A 12 13.03 5.30 -0.04
N ASN A 13 13.09 4.04 0.38
CA ASN A 13 13.98 3.06 -0.24
C ASN A 13 13.40 2.45 -1.50
N TYR A 14 12.16 2.79 -1.84
CA TYR A 14 11.45 2.16 -2.94
C TYR A 14 10.75 3.18 -3.79
N LYS A 15 10.41 2.79 -5.02
CA LYS A 15 9.56 3.62 -5.87
C LYS A 15 8.13 3.57 -5.34
N ALA A 16 7.34 4.59 -5.68
CA ALA A 16 5.96 4.67 -5.20
C ALA A 16 5.15 3.41 -5.54
N ASN A 17 5.27 2.92 -6.77
CA ASN A 17 4.54 1.73 -7.18
C ASN A 17 5.01 0.49 -6.41
N GLU A 18 6.28 0.40 -6.10
CA GLU A 18 6.82 -0.70 -5.32
C GLU A 18 6.29 -0.66 -3.88
N THR A 19 6.25 0.53 -3.30
CA THR A 19 5.76 0.70 -1.94
C THR A 19 4.32 0.21 -1.82
N PHE A 20 3.49 0.60 -2.77
CA PHE A 20 2.08 0.19 -2.77
C PHE A 20 1.94 -1.33 -2.85
N LYS A 21 2.70 -1.94 -3.75
CA LYS A 21 2.68 -3.39 -3.94
C LYS A 21 3.18 -4.12 -2.70
N PHE A 22 4.24 -3.63 -2.08
CA PHE A 22 4.80 -4.27 -0.90
C PHE A 22 3.84 -4.20 0.29
N ILE A 23 3.11 -3.10 0.43
CA ILE A 23 2.09 -2.98 1.46
C ILE A 23 1.03 -4.08 1.26
N ARG A 24 0.53 -4.21 0.04
CA ARG A 24 -0.46 -5.25 -0.25
C ARG A 24 0.07 -6.64 0.03
N GLN A 25 1.29 -6.92 -0.44
CA GLN A 25 1.90 -8.24 -0.22
C GLN A 25 2.18 -8.50 1.24
N GLY A 26 2.61 -7.49 1.97
CA GLY A 26 2.86 -7.61 3.40
C GLY A 26 1.60 -7.89 4.20
N LEU A 27 0.45 -7.48 3.69
CA LEU A 27 -0.85 -7.76 4.31
C LEU A 27 -1.45 -9.06 3.79
N ASP A 28 -0.76 -9.74 2.90
CA ASP A 28 -1.20 -11.02 2.35
C ASP A 28 -2.54 -10.89 1.61
N LEU A 29 -2.69 -9.81 0.85
CA LEU A 29 -3.92 -9.52 0.11
C LEU A 29 -3.71 -9.73 -1.37
N THR A 30 -4.75 -10.19 -2.06
CA THR A 30 -4.76 -10.16 -3.52
C THR A 30 -5.10 -8.73 -3.98
N GLN A 31 -4.80 -8.44 -5.25
CA GLN A 31 -5.17 -7.15 -5.82
C GLN A 31 -6.68 -6.92 -5.76
N GLU A 32 -7.42 -7.98 -5.99
CA GLU A 32 -8.88 -7.91 -5.98
C GLU A 32 -9.42 -7.59 -4.58
N GLU A 33 -8.84 -8.22 -3.57
CA GLU A 33 -9.24 -7.98 -2.18
C GLU A 33 -8.97 -6.53 -1.77
N LEU A 34 -7.78 -6.03 -2.09
CA LEU A 34 -7.46 -4.65 -1.77
C LEU A 34 -8.40 -3.69 -2.49
N ALA A 35 -8.63 -3.92 -3.79
CA ALA A 35 -9.51 -3.07 -4.58
C ALA A 35 -10.89 -2.99 -3.96
N LYS A 36 -11.45 -4.14 -3.60
CA LYS A 36 -12.78 -4.20 -3.00
C LYS A 36 -12.83 -3.39 -1.70
N ASN A 37 -11.80 -3.52 -0.88
CA ASN A 37 -11.81 -2.92 0.46
C ASN A 37 -11.57 -1.42 0.45
N ILE A 38 -10.92 -0.88 -0.58
CA ILE A 38 -10.74 0.58 -0.68
C ILE A 38 -11.62 1.18 -1.77
N LYS A 39 -12.59 0.41 -2.25
CA LYS A 39 -13.58 0.85 -3.24
C LYS A 39 -12.92 1.33 -4.54
N ALA A 40 -11.97 0.56 -5.02
CA ALA A 40 -11.30 0.81 -6.29
C ALA A 40 -11.54 -0.38 -7.20
N SER A 41 -11.13 -0.27 -8.46
CA SER A 41 -11.19 -1.42 -9.36
C SER A 41 -9.88 -2.19 -9.29
N LYS A 42 -9.94 -3.50 -9.58
CA LYS A 42 -8.72 -4.29 -9.67
C LYS A 42 -7.77 -3.71 -10.71
N SER A 43 -8.33 -3.22 -11.82
CA SER A 43 -7.54 -2.59 -12.87
C SER A 43 -6.75 -1.39 -12.35
N SER A 44 -7.36 -0.60 -11.47
CA SER A 44 -6.65 0.53 -10.86
C SER A 44 -5.48 0.05 -10.00
N ILE A 45 -5.71 -1.00 -9.20
CA ILE A 45 -4.63 -1.53 -8.35
C ILE A 45 -3.47 -2.03 -9.22
N GLU A 46 -3.80 -2.74 -10.29
CA GLU A 46 -2.77 -3.23 -11.24
C GLU A 46 -1.94 -2.09 -11.80
N LYS A 47 -2.60 -1.01 -12.21
CA LYS A 47 -1.93 0.16 -12.77
C LYS A 47 -1.05 0.85 -11.74
N TYR A 48 -1.52 0.96 -10.51
CA TYR A 48 -0.75 1.54 -9.42
C TYR A 48 0.53 0.75 -9.17
N GLU A 49 0.42 -0.57 -9.13
CA GLU A 49 1.55 -1.44 -8.83
C GLU A 49 2.52 -1.55 -10.00
N TYR A 50 2.02 -1.46 -11.22
CA TYR A 50 2.87 -1.50 -12.39
C TYR A 50 3.58 -0.16 -12.64
N GLY A 51 3.04 0.92 -12.10
CA GLY A 51 3.61 2.24 -12.26
C GLY A 51 3.06 3.03 -13.44
N THR A 52 2.03 2.50 -14.11
CA THR A 52 1.42 3.19 -15.25
C THR A 52 0.64 4.41 -14.81
N VAL A 53 -0.01 4.33 -13.66
CA VAL A 53 -0.79 5.41 -13.08
C VAL A 53 -0.32 5.60 -11.64
N ASN A 54 -0.15 6.85 -11.22
CA ASN A 54 0.22 7.13 -9.84
C ASN A 54 -1.02 7.17 -8.96
N TYR A 55 -0.94 6.50 -7.81
CA TYR A 55 -2.00 6.65 -6.81
C TYR A 55 -1.74 7.95 -6.04
N THR A 56 -2.80 8.46 -5.41
CA THR A 56 -2.67 9.67 -4.60
C THR A 56 -2.28 9.29 -3.17
N PHE A 57 -1.75 10.27 -2.45
CA PHE A 57 -1.47 10.07 -1.03
C PHE A 57 -2.76 9.75 -0.28
N GLU A 58 -3.87 10.31 -0.71
CA GLU A 58 -5.18 10.01 -0.12
C GLU A 58 -5.53 8.52 -0.27
N THR A 59 -5.23 7.94 -1.42
CA THR A 59 -5.45 6.51 -1.62
C THR A 59 -4.59 5.69 -0.66
N LEU A 60 -3.36 6.11 -0.45
CA LEU A 60 -2.46 5.43 0.48
C LEU A 60 -2.99 5.53 1.89
N LEU A 61 -3.44 6.71 2.30
CA LEU A 61 -4.03 6.90 3.63
C LEU A 61 -5.28 6.06 3.82
N LYS A 62 -6.10 5.96 2.80
CA LYS A 62 -7.31 5.13 2.85
C LYS A 62 -6.95 3.67 3.08
N SER A 63 -5.92 3.19 2.39
CA SER A 63 -5.45 1.82 2.58
C SER A 63 -4.92 1.61 3.98
N ALA A 64 -4.13 2.56 4.47
CA ALA A 64 -3.58 2.49 5.82
C ALA A 64 -4.68 2.44 6.87
N ASP A 65 -5.68 3.30 6.71
CA ASP A 65 -6.80 3.38 7.65
C ASP A 65 -7.59 2.08 7.65
N LYS A 66 -7.81 1.50 6.48
CA LYS A 66 -8.58 0.27 6.35
C LYS A 66 -7.90 -0.91 7.04
N TYR A 67 -6.59 -0.96 7.00
CA TYR A 67 -5.83 -2.10 7.50
C TYR A 67 -5.04 -1.80 8.76
N ASP A 68 -5.38 -0.70 9.42
CA ASP A 68 -4.79 -0.33 10.70
C ASP A 68 -3.27 -0.17 10.62
N LEU A 69 -2.81 0.48 9.56
CA LEU A 69 -1.40 0.77 9.36
C LEU A 69 -1.11 2.21 9.74
N ASN A 70 0.10 2.46 10.22
CA ASN A 70 0.57 3.81 10.50
C ASN A 70 1.49 4.26 9.38
N ILE A 71 1.24 5.46 8.87
CA ILE A 71 2.17 6.10 7.95
C ILE A 71 2.91 7.15 8.77
N ILE A 72 4.21 6.96 8.91
CA ILE A 72 5.04 7.77 9.80
C ILE A 72 6.05 8.54 8.97
N ILE A 73 6.17 9.83 9.26
CA ILE A 73 7.20 10.68 8.66
C ILE A 73 8.11 11.15 9.80
N GLU A 74 9.36 10.79 9.72
CA GLU A 74 10.31 11.15 10.76
C GLU A 74 11.61 11.64 10.13
N THR A 75 12.36 12.43 10.89
CA THR A 75 13.65 12.89 10.42
C THR A 75 14.61 11.70 10.37
N LYS A 76 15.58 11.77 9.48
CA LYS A 76 16.54 10.68 9.34
C LYS A 76 17.56 10.62 10.48
N LYS A 77 17.59 11.67 11.26
CA LYS A 77 18.53 11.72 12.37
C LYS A 77 17.81 11.96 13.66
#